data_f3492f7d9d287e9d4d164cd33eb6cd4b
#
_entry.id   f3492f7d9d287e9d4d164cd33eb6cd4b
#
_cell.length_a   1.000
_cell.length_b   1.000
_cell.length_c   1.000
_cell.angle_alpha   90.00
_cell.angle_beta   90.00
_cell.angle_gamma   90.00
#
_symmetry.space_group_name_H-M   'P 1'
#
loop_
_entity.id
_entity.type
_entity.pdbx_description
1 polymer ?
#
loop_
_entity_poly.entity_id
_entity_poly.type
_entity_poly.pdbx_seq_one_letter_code
_entity_poly.pdbx_strand_id
1 'polypeptide(L)'
;MFLSSVFTFLSIGLILVLLYDYCNRTCRLIRKIPGARSWPIIGNSLNLLVPLEGLKHKLPKLKCRDKLFLYLHSLHKNYGDTNQIHAINSRTVGFLDPDNIETILSSVKFADKDVPYNFLKPWLGEGLLTSRGQKWQQRRKLLTPAFHFNILKRYSVTFIEQTDKFLNEVQERVGEEQTDIVPLINSTTLRIMCETAMGTSMHNSIESVASIYSKKIEVFGNTVVARICRAWLHFECFFKLSNVAKIQNEAVKDLHIFTNKIIEEKRSILRQQNIETFGNGENFIYKGKLAMLDLLLQNEKLGNIDNNGIREEVDTFMFEGHDTTAQALIFLIMTLANETKIQEKIYDEIRLIFGDSQHPPTAEELKKMKYLECCIKESLRLYPSVPMIVRKISEETTIGDYTIPKNSHIHILIYDLHRREDIYPEPERFIPERFLPEACSKRHAYAYIPFSAGPRNCIGQKFAMLEMMTLVSSLLRRFRLEAVTKPSDLKFKADILLRTINQSIYVRFHNRY
;
A
#
# COMPACT_ATOMS: atom_id res chain seq x y z
N MET A 1 50.56 2.50 -25.80
CA MET A 1 50.22 3.89 -25.44
C MET A 1 48.73 4.14 -25.24
N PHE A 2 47.83 3.84 -26.19
CA PHE A 2 46.38 4.11 -26.03
C PHE A 2 45.73 3.44 -24.80
N LEU A 3 45.97 2.15 -24.60
CA LEU A 3 45.46 1.41 -23.42
C LEU A 3 45.98 1.95 -22.07
N SER A 4 47.24 2.36 -22.02
CA SER A 4 47.86 2.95 -20.82
C SER A 4 47.22 4.31 -20.50
N SER A 5 46.96 5.16 -21.51
CA SER A 5 46.28 6.44 -21.34
C SER A 5 44.85 6.28 -20.88
N VAL A 6 44.10 5.32 -21.43
CA VAL A 6 42.73 5.00 -20.99
C VAL A 6 42.72 4.53 -19.52
N PHE A 7 43.66 3.67 -19.14
CA PHE A 7 43.77 3.20 -17.76
C PHE A 7 44.08 4.33 -16.77
N THR A 8 44.97 5.25 -17.19
CA THR A 8 45.33 6.42 -16.38
C THR A 8 44.11 7.33 -16.19
N PHE A 9 43.34 7.64 -17.27
CA PHE A 9 42.13 8.45 -17.17
C PHE A 9 41.07 7.81 -16.29
N LEU A 10 40.84 6.50 -16.39
CA LEU A 10 39.90 5.77 -15.54
C LEU A 10 40.34 5.77 -14.06
N SER A 11 41.64 5.63 -13.79
CA SER A 11 42.21 5.69 -12.44
C SER A 11 42.07 7.07 -11.82
N ILE A 12 42.39 8.13 -12.57
CA ILE A 12 42.20 9.52 -12.12
C ILE A 12 40.72 9.80 -11.87
N GLY A 13 39.82 9.38 -12.77
CA GLY A 13 38.39 9.53 -12.61
C GLY A 13 37.88 8.82 -11.35
N LEU A 14 38.35 7.61 -11.10
CA LEU A 14 38.01 6.87 -9.88
C LEU A 14 38.50 7.59 -8.61
N ILE A 15 39.76 8.07 -8.60
CA ILE A 15 40.32 8.83 -7.49
C ILE A 15 39.51 10.10 -7.21
N LEU A 16 39.15 10.87 -8.25
CA LEU A 16 38.34 12.07 -8.11
C LEU A 16 36.96 11.78 -7.52
N VAL A 17 36.33 10.68 -7.94
CA VAL A 17 35.03 10.26 -7.40
C VAL A 17 35.17 9.83 -5.94
N LEU A 18 36.24 9.11 -5.59
CA LEU A 18 36.51 8.72 -4.20
C LEU A 18 36.76 9.94 -3.31
N LEU A 19 37.53 10.91 -3.79
CA LEU A 19 37.78 12.18 -3.09
C LEU A 19 36.49 12.98 -2.93
N TYR A 20 35.67 13.08 -3.98
CA TYR A 20 34.37 13.74 -3.92
C TYR A 20 33.47 13.09 -2.86
N ASP A 21 33.34 11.75 -2.88
CA ASP A 21 32.53 11.02 -1.90
C ASP A 21 33.06 11.21 -0.48
N TYR A 22 34.38 11.27 -0.28
CA TYR A 22 35.00 11.50 1.02
C TYR A 22 34.83 12.93 1.51
N CYS A 23 35.02 13.93 0.66
CA CYS A 23 34.99 15.35 1.02
C CYS A 23 33.58 15.93 1.08
N ASN A 24 32.60 15.32 0.39
CA ASN A 24 31.24 15.84 0.33
C ASN A 24 30.59 15.87 1.71
N ARG A 25 30.06 17.04 2.11
CA ARG A 25 29.42 17.26 3.41
C ARG A 25 28.25 16.29 3.63
N THR A 26 27.42 16.08 2.62
CA THR A 26 26.30 15.14 2.66
C THR A 26 26.76 13.72 3.00
N CYS A 27 27.84 13.27 2.35
CA CYS A 27 28.42 11.95 2.61
C CYS A 27 28.94 11.82 4.04
N ARG A 28 29.62 12.87 4.54
CA ARG A 28 30.16 12.89 5.90
C ARG A 28 29.07 12.85 6.97
N LEU A 29 27.95 13.56 6.76
CA LEU A 29 26.83 13.56 7.69
C LEU A 29 26.13 12.19 7.73
N ILE A 30 25.85 11.60 6.59
CA ILE A 30 25.18 10.29 6.50
C ILE A 30 26.05 9.17 7.07
N ARG A 31 27.39 9.22 6.88
CA ARG A 31 28.31 8.21 7.45
C ARG A 31 28.35 8.17 8.97
N LYS A 32 27.88 9.22 9.66
CA LYS A 32 27.75 9.19 11.12
C LYS A 32 26.60 8.30 11.59
N ILE A 33 25.65 8.00 10.70
CA ILE A 33 24.49 7.16 10.99
C ILE A 33 24.90 5.69 10.85
N PRO A 34 24.57 4.81 11.80
CA PRO A 34 24.84 3.39 11.71
C PRO A 34 24.27 2.76 10.42
N GLY A 35 24.96 1.82 9.83
CA GLY A 35 24.47 1.17 8.62
C GLY A 35 25.47 0.20 8.00
N ALA A 36 25.01 -0.54 7.00
CA ALA A 36 25.84 -1.48 6.28
C ALA A 36 26.99 -0.76 5.57
N ARG A 37 28.18 -1.38 5.58
CA ARG A 37 29.34 -0.86 4.87
C ARG A 37 28.97 -0.62 3.41
N SER A 38 29.10 0.62 2.97
CA SER A 38 28.82 1.03 1.59
C SER A 38 30.10 1.08 0.76
N TRP A 39 29.99 0.64 -0.49
CA TRP A 39 31.06 0.79 -1.46
C TRP A 39 30.99 2.18 -2.10
N PRO A 40 32.13 2.80 -2.44
CA PRO A 40 32.11 4.05 -3.17
C PRO A 40 31.27 3.92 -4.44
N ILE A 41 30.51 4.94 -4.79
CA ILE A 41 29.61 5.04 -5.95
C ILE A 41 28.43 4.07 -5.89
N ILE A 42 28.69 2.77 -5.76
CA ILE A 42 27.68 1.68 -5.83
C ILE A 42 26.86 1.59 -4.55
N GLY A 43 27.43 2.04 -3.43
CA GLY A 43 26.77 1.98 -2.11
C GLY A 43 26.55 0.55 -1.65
N ASN A 44 25.35 0.30 -1.11
CA ASN A 44 24.92 -1.02 -0.64
C ASN A 44 24.26 -1.89 -1.73
N SER A 45 24.25 -1.44 -3.00
CA SER A 45 23.59 -2.17 -4.09
C SER A 45 24.16 -3.57 -4.30
N LEU A 46 25.43 -3.78 -4.00
CA LEU A 46 26.06 -5.11 -4.05
C LEU A 46 25.51 -6.07 -2.99
N ASN A 47 25.04 -5.58 -1.86
CA ASN A 47 24.47 -6.42 -0.81
C ASN A 47 23.20 -7.17 -1.28
N LEU A 48 22.51 -6.64 -2.30
CA LEU A 48 21.36 -7.28 -2.91
C LEU A 48 21.76 -8.35 -3.95
N LEU A 49 22.97 -8.25 -4.49
CA LEU A 49 23.50 -9.19 -5.50
C LEU A 49 24.28 -10.34 -4.84
N VAL A 50 24.99 -10.05 -3.73
CA VAL A 50 25.77 -11.03 -2.96
C VAL A 50 24.88 -11.68 -1.89
N PRO A 51 25.05 -12.97 -1.58
CA PRO A 51 24.38 -13.61 -0.44
C PRO A 51 24.67 -12.86 0.86
N LEU A 52 23.61 -12.53 1.61
CA LEU A 52 23.73 -11.90 2.92
C LEU A 52 24.60 -12.78 3.84
N GLU A 53 25.58 -12.19 4.52
CA GLU A 53 26.38 -12.89 5.53
C GLU A 53 25.46 -13.47 6.61
N GLY A 54 25.58 -14.75 6.91
CA GLY A 54 24.66 -15.51 7.78
C GLY A 54 23.53 -16.25 7.06
N LEU A 55 23.21 -15.93 5.80
CA LEU A 55 22.21 -16.63 4.99
C LEU A 55 22.84 -17.49 3.88
N LYS A 56 24.17 -17.51 3.78
CA LYS A 56 24.95 -18.20 2.72
C LYS A 56 24.59 -19.67 2.53
N HIS A 57 24.20 -20.37 3.60
CA HIS A 57 23.93 -21.81 3.56
C HIS A 57 22.45 -22.19 3.38
N LYS A 58 21.51 -21.25 3.55
CA LYS A 58 20.07 -21.59 3.53
C LYS A 58 19.31 -21.15 2.27
N LEU A 59 19.84 -20.22 1.43
CA LEU A 59 19.03 -19.58 0.40
C LEU A 59 19.74 -19.27 -0.93
N PRO A 60 20.36 -20.27 -1.64
CA PRO A 60 21.07 -20.01 -2.90
C PRO A 60 20.16 -19.62 -4.08
N LYS A 61 18.83 -19.80 -3.98
CA LYS A 61 17.88 -19.62 -5.11
C LYS A 61 16.91 -18.43 -4.95
N LEU A 62 17.08 -17.55 -3.96
CA LEU A 62 16.17 -16.41 -3.78
C LEU A 62 16.33 -15.39 -4.91
N LYS A 63 15.18 -14.93 -5.45
CA LYS A 63 15.13 -13.82 -6.40
C LYS A 63 15.54 -12.51 -5.69
N CYS A 64 16.00 -11.51 -6.43
CA CYS A 64 16.46 -10.22 -5.89
C CYS A 64 15.43 -9.55 -4.98
N ARG A 65 14.13 -9.66 -5.30
CA ARG A 65 13.02 -9.10 -4.51
C ARG A 65 12.86 -9.73 -3.13
N ASP A 66 13.11 -11.04 -3.03
CA ASP A 66 13.00 -11.76 -1.75
C ASP A 66 14.15 -11.33 -0.84
N LYS A 67 15.34 -11.13 -1.42
CA LYS A 67 16.52 -10.60 -0.72
C LYS A 67 16.31 -9.15 -0.25
N LEU A 68 15.65 -8.31 -1.06
CA LEU A 68 15.40 -6.92 -0.69
C LEU A 68 14.53 -6.81 0.58
N PHE A 69 13.45 -7.59 0.68
CA PHE A 69 12.63 -7.60 1.88
C PHE A 69 13.43 -8.00 3.12
N LEU A 70 14.16 -9.12 3.04
CA LEU A 70 14.99 -9.61 4.13
C LEU A 70 16.12 -8.64 4.48
N TYR A 71 16.72 -7.99 3.48
CA TYR A 71 17.77 -6.99 3.69
C TYR A 71 17.25 -5.79 4.46
N LEU A 72 16.12 -5.22 4.05
CA LEU A 72 15.51 -4.06 4.73
C LEU A 72 15.15 -4.41 6.18
N HIS A 73 14.53 -5.56 6.41
CA HIS A 73 14.23 -6.05 7.75
C HIS A 73 15.48 -6.26 8.61
N SER A 74 16.61 -6.72 8.03
CA SER A 74 17.85 -6.94 8.76
C SER A 74 18.54 -5.65 9.19
N LEU A 75 18.27 -4.51 8.56
CA LEU A 75 18.95 -3.24 8.87
C LEU A 75 18.66 -2.79 10.30
N HIS A 76 17.40 -2.77 10.68
CA HIS A 76 17.00 -2.41 12.04
C HIS A 76 17.62 -3.37 13.07
N LYS A 77 17.53 -4.67 12.83
CA LYS A 77 18.08 -5.68 13.73
C LYS A 77 19.59 -5.56 13.95
N ASN A 78 20.33 -5.17 12.90
CA ASN A 78 21.79 -5.13 12.92
C ASN A 78 22.36 -3.74 13.30
N TYR A 79 21.62 -2.67 13.02
CA TYR A 79 22.15 -1.29 13.14
C TYR A 79 21.28 -0.38 14.02
N GLY A 80 20.16 -0.89 14.57
CA GLY A 80 19.28 -0.14 15.49
C GLY A 80 18.20 0.68 14.78
N ASP A 81 17.48 1.46 15.58
CA ASP A 81 16.27 2.20 15.18
C ASP A 81 16.54 3.32 14.17
N THR A 82 17.75 3.85 14.17
CA THR A 82 18.22 4.80 13.17
C THR A 82 19.35 4.15 12.37
N ASN A 83 19.13 3.98 11.07
CA ASN A 83 20.10 3.34 10.20
C ASN A 83 20.17 4.00 8.82
N GLN A 84 21.19 3.69 8.02
CA GLN A 84 21.35 4.27 6.70
C GLN A 84 21.57 3.22 5.62
N ILE A 85 21.06 3.54 4.42
CA ILE A 85 21.33 2.82 3.18
C ILE A 85 21.84 3.82 2.14
N HIS A 86 22.86 3.43 1.43
CA HIS A 86 23.37 4.17 0.30
C HIS A 86 23.22 3.33 -0.98
N ALA A 87 22.52 3.84 -1.97
CA ALA A 87 22.38 3.21 -3.27
C ALA A 87 22.67 4.23 -4.37
N ILE A 88 23.80 4.09 -5.03
CA ILE A 88 24.34 4.97 -6.11
C ILE A 88 24.16 6.47 -5.81
N ASN A 89 23.02 7.04 -6.21
CA ASN A 89 22.69 8.46 -6.07
C ASN A 89 21.66 8.73 -4.97
N SER A 90 21.19 7.71 -4.28
CA SER A 90 20.19 7.81 -3.21
C SER A 90 20.80 7.51 -1.86
N ARG A 91 20.67 8.45 -0.94
CA ARG A 91 21.04 8.30 0.46
C ARG A 91 19.76 8.29 1.28
N THR A 92 19.52 7.17 1.92
CA THR A 92 18.27 6.93 2.63
C THR A 92 18.57 6.64 4.09
N VAL A 93 17.87 7.29 5.00
CA VAL A 93 17.94 7.08 6.44
C VAL A 93 16.66 6.42 6.91
N GLY A 94 16.78 5.35 7.67
CA GLY A 94 15.66 4.66 8.30
C GLY A 94 15.42 5.15 9.70
N PHE A 95 14.15 5.33 10.07
CA PHE A 95 13.74 5.62 11.44
C PHE A 95 12.65 4.65 11.87
N LEU A 96 12.79 4.10 13.08
CA LEU A 96 11.80 3.25 13.73
C LEU A 96 11.37 3.77 15.11
N ASP A 97 11.99 4.84 15.59
CA ASP A 97 11.58 5.52 16.80
C ASP A 97 10.33 6.38 16.54
N PRO A 98 9.23 6.23 17.33
CA PRO A 98 7.98 6.95 17.11
C PRO A 98 8.08 8.47 17.19
N ASP A 99 8.94 9.04 18.06
CA ASP A 99 9.12 10.49 18.20
C ASP A 99 9.76 11.09 16.93
N ASN A 100 10.77 10.39 16.38
CA ASN A 100 11.40 10.77 15.12
C ASN A 100 10.41 10.62 13.95
N ILE A 101 9.59 9.57 13.95
CA ILE A 101 8.55 9.34 12.95
C ILE A 101 7.49 10.45 13.02
N GLU A 102 7.09 10.88 14.21
CA GLU A 102 6.17 12.02 14.39
C GLU A 102 6.75 13.29 13.79
N THR A 103 7.99 13.63 14.10
CA THR A 103 8.69 14.79 13.55
C THR A 103 8.67 14.80 12.03
N ILE A 104 8.83 13.63 11.39
CA ILE A 104 8.85 13.49 9.94
C ILE A 104 7.44 13.58 9.35
N LEU A 105 6.50 12.81 9.88
CA LEU A 105 5.19 12.63 9.25
C LEU A 105 4.20 13.75 9.54
N SER A 106 4.32 14.46 10.67
CA SER A 106 3.46 15.61 11.01
C SER A 106 3.78 16.85 10.17
N SER A 107 4.99 16.94 9.63
CA SER A 107 5.46 18.11 8.92
C SER A 107 5.03 18.13 7.43
N VAL A 108 4.44 19.23 7.00
CA VAL A 108 4.15 19.50 5.58
C VAL A 108 5.44 19.67 4.76
N LYS A 109 6.54 20.13 5.38
CA LYS A 109 7.84 20.30 4.73
C LYS A 109 8.40 18.99 4.19
N PHE A 110 8.11 17.85 4.83
CA PHE A 110 8.56 16.52 4.45
C PHE A 110 7.45 15.69 3.79
N ALA A 111 6.38 16.35 3.32
CA ALA A 111 5.26 15.68 2.68
C ALA A 111 5.60 15.12 1.29
N ASP A 112 6.68 15.56 0.66
CA ASP A 112 7.05 15.13 -0.68
C ASP A 112 7.60 13.70 -0.70
N LYS A 113 7.21 12.97 -1.75
CA LYS A 113 7.66 11.62 -2.05
C LYS A 113 8.60 11.66 -3.25
N ASP A 114 9.63 10.81 -3.26
CA ASP A 114 10.59 10.72 -4.37
C ASP A 114 10.85 9.25 -4.73
N VAL A 115 12.09 8.81 -4.86
CA VAL A 115 12.41 7.40 -5.07
C VAL A 115 11.95 6.60 -3.84
N PRO A 116 11.21 5.46 -4.00
CA PRO A 116 10.89 4.78 -5.26
C PRO A 116 9.58 5.21 -5.93
N TYR A 117 8.80 6.15 -5.38
CA TYR A 117 7.50 6.57 -5.93
C TYR A 117 7.59 7.11 -7.36
N ASN A 118 8.73 7.68 -7.77
CA ASN A 118 8.94 8.12 -9.14
C ASN A 118 8.85 6.98 -10.16
N PHE A 119 9.14 5.74 -9.74
CA PHE A 119 9.03 4.56 -10.59
C PHE A 119 7.58 4.12 -10.83
N LEU A 120 6.62 4.69 -10.09
CA LEU A 120 5.18 4.48 -10.29
C LEU A 120 4.59 5.45 -11.33
N LYS A 121 5.27 6.56 -11.63
CA LYS A 121 4.75 7.60 -12.53
C LYS A 121 4.40 7.13 -13.94
N PRO A 122 5.08 6.16 -14.56
CA PRO A 122 4.66 5.65 -15.86
C PRO A 122 3.21 5.16 -15.90
N TRP A 123 2.69 4.64 -14.77
CA TRP A 123 1.31 4.23 -14.59
C TRP A 123 0.45 5.33 -13.96
N LEU A 124 0.79 5.74 -12.74
CA LEU A 124 -0.06 6.61 -11.91
C LEU A 124 0.07 8.12 -12.23
N GLY A 125 0.92 8.48 -13.21
CA GLY A 125 1.19 9.87 -13.55
C GLY A 125 1.57 10.69 -12.32
N GLU A 126 0.96 11.87 -12.18
CA GLU A 126 1.06 12.76 -11.02
C GLU A 126 -0.26 12.85 -10.27
N GLY A 127 -0.92 11.70 -10.03
CA GLY A 127 -2.09 11.59 -9.17
C GLY A 127 -1.75 11.80 -7.69
N LEU A 128 -2.75 11.64 -6.82
CA LEU A 128 -2.65 11.97 -5.39
C LEU A 128 -1.49 11.26 -4.68
N LEU A 129 -1.12 10.02 -5.09
CA LEU A 129 0.00 9.28 -4.49
C LEU A 129 1.36 9.90 -4.80
N THR A 130 1.58 10.30 -6.06
CA THR A 130 2.90 10.63 -6.64
C THR A 130 3.15 12.12 -6.79
N SER A 131 2.10 12.95 -6.79
CA SER A 131 2.21 14.41 -6.90
C SER A 131 2.86 15.06 -5.68
N ARG A 132 3.39 16.29 -5.88
CA ARG A 132 4.16 17.04 -4.88
C ARG A 132 3.65 18.47 -4.76
N GLY A 133 4.05 19.13 -3.67
CA GLY A 133 3.85 20.55 -3.46
C GLY A 133 2.40 20.99 -3.67
N GLN A 134 2.22 22.08 -4.44
CA GLN A 134 0.90 22.70 -4.65
C GLN A 134 -0.08 21.79 -5.41
N LYS A 135 0.39 21.02 -6.43
CA LYS A 135 -0.48 20.07 -7.17
C LYS A 135 -1.09 19.05 -6.22
N TRP A 136 -0.27 18.49 -5.31
CA TRP A 136 -0.78 17.55 -4.31
C TRP A 136 -1.82 18.19 -3.39
N GLN A 137 -1.57 19.41 -2.88
CA GLN A 137 -2.51 20.11 -2.00
C GLN A 137 -3.85 20.34 -2.69
N GLN A 138 -3.83 20.80 -3.95
CA GLN A 138 -5.03 21.01 -4.76
C GLN A 138 -5.81 19.71 -4.97
N ARG A 139 -5.12 18.61 -5.37
CA ARG A 139 -5.73 17.30 -5.58
C ARG A 139 -6.32 16.74 -4.27
N ARG A 140 -5.58 16.85 -3.16
CA ARG A 140 -6.06 16.42 -1.84
C ARG A 140 -7.32 17.16 -1.43
N LYS A 141 -7.35 18.49 -1.60
CA LYS A 141 -8.52 19.33 -1.31
C LYS A 141 -9.71 18.95 -2.19
N LEU A 142 -9.49 18.76 -3.47
CA LEU A 142 -10.52 18.37 -4.44
C LEU A 142 -11.15 17.01 -4.09
N LEU A 143 -10.35 16.04 -3.69
CA LEU A 143 -10.80 14.65 -3.51
C LEU A 143 -11.35 14.34 -2.11
N THR A 144 -10.97 15.11 -1.09
CA THR A 144 -11.39 14.87 0.30
C THR A 144 -12.91 14.75 0.48
N PRO A 145 -13.77 15.56 -0.18
CA PRO A 145 -15.22 15.45 -0.05
C PRO A 145 -15.80 14.09 -0.44
N ALA A 146 -15.20 13.38 -1.40
CA ALA A 146 -15.65 12.06 -1.84
C ALA A 146 -15.51 10.97 -0.75
N PHE A 147 -14.73 11.23 0.31
CA PHE A 147 -14.53 10.34 1.46
C PHE A 147 -15.16 10.85 2.75
N HIS A 148 -16.04 11.84 2.63
CA HIS A 148 -16.79 12.35 3.79
C HIS A 148 -17.80 11.31 4.30
N PHE A 149 -18.10 11.35 5.60
CA PHE A 149 -18.98 10.38 6.28
C PHE A 149 -20.32 10.14 5.55
N ASN A 150 -20.97 11.20 5.08
CA ASN A 150 -22.25 11.10 4.37
C ASN A 150 -22.14 10.31 3.05
N ILE A 151 -21.01 10.39 2.37
CA ILE A 151 -20.74 9.64 1.15
C ILE A 151 -20.46 8.18 1.48
N LEU A 152 -19.65 7.93 2.53
CA LEU A 152 -19.36 6.56 2.99
C LEU A 152 -20.63 5.82 3.43
N LYS A 153 -21.59 6.50 4.04
CA LYS A 153 -22.90 5.91 4.37
C LYS A 153 -23.67 5.44 3.12
N ARG A 154 -23.49 6.11 1.98
CA ARG A 154 -24.09 5.67 0.71
C ARG A 154 -23.36 4.47 0.11
N TYR A 155 -22.05 4.43 0.25
CA TYR A 155 -21.24 3.28 -0.20
C TYR A 155 -21.55 1.99 0.58
N SER A 156 -22.11 2.07 1.79
CA SER A 156 -22.47 0.88 2.58
C SER A 156 -23.48 -0.02 1.85
N VAL A 157 -24.36 0.53 1.03
CA VAL A 157 -25.29 -0.28 0.19
C VAL A 157 -24.51 -1.17 -0.77
N THR A 158 -23.56 -0.58 -1.50
CA THR A 158 -22.71 -1.34 -2.43
C THR A 158 -21.82 -2.34 -1.69
N PHE A 159 -21.29 -1.99 -0.52
CA PHE A 159 -20.52 -2.95 0.30
C PHE A 159 -21.35 -4.17 0.64
N ILE A 160 -22.61 -3.99 1.03
CA ILE A 160 -23.54 -5.08 1.34
C ILE A 160 -23.78 -5.94 0.09
N GLU A 161 -24.17 -5.32 -1.03
CA GLU A 161 -24.47 -6.03 -2.27
C GLU A 161 -23.28 -6.85 -2.78
N GLN A 162 -22.07 -6.30 -2.75
CA GLN A 162 -20.87 -7.01 -3.18
C GLN A 162 -20.42 -8.06 -2.15
N THR A 163 -20.66 -7.82 -0.86
CA THR A 163 -20.45 -8.82 0.18
C THR A 163 -21.39 -10.01 -0.01
N ASP A 164 -22.66 -9.80 -0.32
CA ASP A 164 -23.61 -10.90 -0.56
C ASP A 164 -23.18 -11.76 -1.78
N LYS A 165 -22.71 -11.14 -2.85
CA LYS A 165 -22.12 -11.87 -3.98
C LYS A 165 -20.91 -12.70 -3.56
N PHE A 166 -20.00 -12.11 -2.77
CA PHE A 166 -18.85 -12.82 -2.22
C PHE A 166 -19.26 -14.01 -1.35
N LEU A 167 -20.26 -13.83 -0.47
CA LEU A 167 -20.75 -14.91 0.39
C LEU A 167 -21.37 -16.06 -0.42
N ASN A 168 -22.03 -15.77 -1.52
CA ASN A 168 -22.57 -16.80 -2.42
C ASN A 168 -21.42 -17.55 -3.13
N GLU A 169 -20.38 -16.83 -3.59
CA GLU A 169 -19.18 -17.46 -4.15
C GLU A 169 -18.45 -18.36 -3.12
N VAL A 170 -18.45 -17.97 -1.84
CA VAL A 170 -17.93 -18.79 -0.73
C VAL A 170 -18.82 -20.01 -0.47
N GLN A 171 -20.15 -19.85 -0.51
CA GLN A 171 -21.10 -20.94 -0.31
C GLN A 171 -20.91 -22.08 -1.31
N GLU A 172 -20.59 -21.77 -2.56
CA GLU A 172 -20.29 -22.77 -3.59
C GLU A 172 -19.02 -23.59 -3.31
N ARG A 173 -18.16 -23.09 -2.43
CA ARG A 173 -16.88 -23.72 -2.05
C ARG A 173 -16.90 -24.40 -0.70
N VAL A 174 -18.05 -24.38 -0.01
CA VAL A 174 -18.22 -25.12 1.25
C VAL A 174 -18.10 -26.63 0.97
N GLY A 175 -17.21 -27.29 1.71
CA GLY A 175 -16.91 -28.70 1.51
C GLY A 175 -15.68 -28.99 0.65
N GLU A 176 -15.08 -27.97 0.01
CA GLU A 176 -13.76 -28.12 -0.60
C GLU A 176 -12.68 -28.36 0.46
N GLU A 177 -11.67 -29.18 0.14
CA GLU A 177 -10.54 -29.43 1.05
C GLU A 177 -9.74 -28.16 1.35
N GLN A 178 -9.66 -27.26 0.37
CA GLN A 178 -9.01 -25.95 0.49
C GLN A 178 -9.50 -24.98 -0.59
N THR A 179 -9.68 -23.73 -0.21
CA THR A 179 -10.08 -22.65 -1.13
C THR A 179 -9.03 -21.55 -1.13
N ASP A 180 -8.51 -21.18 -2.30
CA ASP A 180 -7.65 -20.00 -2.44
C ASP A 180 -8.52 -18.73 -2.35
N ILE A 181 -8.35 -17.96 -1.26
CA ILE A 181 -9.15 -16.74 -1.04
C ILE A 181 -8.64 -15.52 -1.82
N VAL A 182 -7.41 -15.58 -2.36
CA VAL A 182 -6.79 -14.42 -3.02
C VAL A 182 -7.58 -13.95 -4.24
N PRO A 183 -7.98 -14.82 -5.19
CA PRO A 183 -8.79 -14.40 -6.35
C PRO A 183 -10.17 -13.85 -5.94
N LEU A 184 -10.83 -14.49 -4.95
CA LEU A 184 -12.15 -14.10 -4.48
C LEU A 184 -12.15 -12.69 -3.89
N ILE A 185 -11.21 -12.42 -2.99
CA ILE A 185 -11.09 -11.11 -2.34
C ILE A 185 -10.69 -10.03 -3.35
N ASN A 186 -9.72 -10.31 -4.23
CA ASN A 186 -9.31 -9.36 -5.26
C ASN A 186 -10.48 -8.99 -6.20
N SER A 187 -11.29 -9.95 -6.62
CA SER A 187 -12.47 -9.69 -7.43
C SER A 187 -13.49 -8.84 -6.68
N THR A 188 -13.75 -9.14 -5.42
CA THR A 188 -14.74 -8.44 -4.59
C THR A 188 -14.34 -6.98 -4.34
N THR A 189 -13.10 -6.73 -3.91
CA THR A 189 -12.62 -5.36 -3.65
C THR A 189 -12.53 -4.52 -4.93
N LEU A 190 -12.22 -5.15 -6.08
CA LEU A 190 -12.25 -4.47 -7.37
C LEU A 190 -13.66 -4.05 -7.78
N ARG A 191 -14.66 -4.94 -7.62
CA ARG A 191 -16.07 -4.63 -7.84
C ARG A 191 -16.54 -3.49 -6.94
N ILE A 192 -16.19 -3.53 -5.66
CA ILE A 192 -16.50 -2.47 -4.68
C ILE A 192 -15.94 -1.13 -5.15
N MET A 193 -14.68 -1.06 -5.56
CA MET A 193 -14.07 0.19 -6.04
C MET A 193 -14.73 0.72 -7.30
N CYS A 194 -15.04 -0.13 -8.27
CA CYS A 194 -15.74 0.28 -9.49
C CYS A 194 -17.12 0.87 -9.18
N GLU A 195 -17.90 0.23 -8.33
CA GLU A 195 -19.28 0.65 -8.07
C GLU A 195 -19.38 1.82 -7.09
N THR A 196 -18.43 1.94 -6.14
CA THR A 196 -18.43 3.05 -5.15
C THR A 196 -17.70 4.27 -5.68
N ALA A 197 -16.38 4.22 -5.80
CA ALA A 197 -15.56 5.38 -6.13
C ALA A 197 -15.69 5.79 -7.60
N MET A 198 -15.86 4.82 -8.53
CA MET A 198 -16.03 5.13 -9.96
C MET A 198 -17.51 5.28 -10.35
N GLY A 199 -18.43 4.69 -9.58
CA GLY A 199 -19.88 4.76 -9.86
C GLY A 199 -20.27 4.09 -11.18
N THR A 200 -19.58 2.98 -11.53
CA THR A 200 -19.82 2.16 -12.72
C THR A 200 -20.00 0.72 -12.29
N SER A 201 -20.98 0.02 -12.85
CA SER A 201 -21.17 -1.40 -12.59
C SER A 201 -20.21 -2.25 -13.44
N MET A 202 -19.70 -3.34 -12.86
CA MET A 202 -18.90 -4.31 -13.61
C MET A 202 -19.80 -5.21 -14.46
N HIS A 203 -20.17 -4.71 -15.66
CA HIS A 203 -20.81 -5.54 -16.66
C HIS A 203 -19.79 -6.37 -17.46
N ASN A 204 -20.25 -7.38 -18.22
CA ASN A 204 -19.43 -8.35 -18.96
C ASN A 204 -18.21 -7.76 -19.71
N SER A 205 -18.32 -6.54 -20.21
CA SER A 205 -17.22 -5.85 -20.92
C SER A 205 -16.08 -5.39 -20.00
N ILE A 206 -16.37 -5.03 -18.74
CA ILE A 206 -15.37 -4.63 -17.73
C ILE A 206 -14.84 -5.87 -17.00
N GLU A 207 -15.69 -6.85 -16.73
CA GLU A 207 -15.32 -8.07 -16.02
C GLU A 207 -14.21 -8.87 -16.73
N SER A 208 -14.31 -8.98 -18.07
CA SER A 208 -13.28 -9.63 -18.88
C SER A 208 -11.90 -8.96 -18.77
N VAL A 209 -11.85 -7.64 -18.54
CA VAL A 209 -10.59 -6.87 -18.41
C VAL A 209 -10.13 -6.81 -16.96
N ALA A 210 -11.02 -6.97 -15.99
CA ALA A 210 -10.71 -6.90 -14.56
C ALA A 210 -9.74 -8.00 -14.10
N SER A 211 -9.92 -9.23 -14.60
CA SER A 211 -8.99 -10.34 -14.29
C SER A 211 -7.57 -10.08 -14.81
N ILE A 212 -7.46 -9.38 -15.95
CA ILE A 212 -6.20 -8.95 -16.53
C ILE A 212 -5.60 -7.83 -15.68
N TYR A 213 -6.41 -6.87 -15.22
CA TYR A 213 -5.98 -5.72 -14.44
C TYR A 213 -5.20 -6.11 -13.18
N SER A 214 -5.75 -6.98 -12.33
CA SER A 214 -5.07 -7.43 -11.10
C SER A 214 -3.72 -8.12 -11.39
N LYS A 215 -3.64 -8.95 -12.45
CA LYS A 215 -2.37 -9.56 -12.87
C LYS A 215 -1.35 -8.53 -13.36
N LYS A 216 -1.80 -7.48 -14.04
CA LYS A 216 -0.91 -6.43 -14.58
C LYS A 216 -0.38 -5.51 -13.48
N ILE A 217 -1.12 -5.27 -12.40
CA ILE A 217 -0.62 -4.60 -11.20
C ILE A 217 0.61 -5.36 -10.66
N GLU A 218 0.51 -6.68 -10.53
CA GLU A 218 1.63 -7.48 -10.04
C GLU A 218 2.84 -7.43 -11.00
N VAL A 219 2.59 -7.57 -12.31
CA VAL A 219 3.66 -7.46 -13.32
C VAL A 219 4.36 -6.11 -13.21
N PHE A 220 3.60 -5.03 -13.10
CA PHE A 220 4.12 -3.69 -12.92
C PHE A 220 4.94 -3.57 -11.62
N GLY A 221 4.41 -4.03 -10.47
CA GLY A 221 5.12 -4.06 -9.19
C GLY A 221 6.46 -4.79 -9.28
N ASN A 222 6.48 -5.95 -9.95
CA ASN A 222 7.72 -6.70 -10.19
C ASN A 222 8.77 -5.89 -10.98
N THR A 223 8.35 -5.04 -11.94
CA THR A 223 9.27 -4.19 -12.69
C THR A 223 9.81 -3.04 -11.84
N VAL A 224 8.98 -2.47 -10.97
CA VAL A 224 9.39 -1.42 -10.01
C VAL A 224 10.45 -1.98 -9.05
N VAL A 225 10.20 -3.14 -8.44
CA VAL A 225 11.17 -3.78 -7.55
C VAL A 225 12.45 -4.17 -8.29
N ALA A 226 12.34 -4.69 -9.52
CA ALA A 226 13.51 -4.97 -10.34
C ALA A 226 14.36 -3.71 -10.61
N ARG A 227 13.70 -2.56 -10.77
CA ARG A 227 14.36 -1.26 -10.93
C ARG A 227 15.03 -0.80 -9.64
N ILE A 228 14.37 -0.96 -8.48
CA ILE A 228 14.93 -0.66 -7.17
C ILE A 228 16.21 -1.48 -6.92
N CYS A 229 16.15 -2.79 -7.18
CA CYS A 229 17.27 -3.70 -6.91
C CYS A 229 18.47 -3.53 -7.85
N ARG A 230 18.25 -3.00 -9.06
CA ARG A 230 19.29 -2.86 -10.08
C ARG A 230 19.64 -1.39 -10.26
N ALA A 231 20.64 -0.94 -9.53
CA ALA A 231 21.00 0.46 -9.44
C ALA A 231 21.29 1.14 -10.81
N TRP A 232 21.78 0.40 -11.81
CA TRP A 232 21.96 0.93 -13.18
C TRP A 232 20.64 1.25 -13.88
N LEU A 233 19.52 0.60 -13.49
CA LEU A 233 18.18 0.91 -14.02
C LEU A 233 17.56 2.18 -13.40
N HIS A 234 18.23 2.81 -12.44
CA HIS A 234 17.83 4.15 -11.97
C HIS A 234 18.10 5.21 -13.02
N PHE A 235 19.05 4.98 -13.91
CA PHE A 235 19.31 5.87 -15.06
C PHE A 235 18.36 5.56 -16.21
N GLU A 236 17.60 6.57 -16.64
CA GLU A 236 16.54 6.42 -17.66
C GLU A 236 17.05 5.85 -18.99
N CYS A 237 18.28 6.20 -19.40
CA CYS A 237 18.88 5.67 -20.63
C CYS A 237 19.03 4.14 -20.59
N PHE A 238 19.57 3.60 -19.50
CA PHE A 238 19.71 2.15 -19.35
C PHE A 238 18.36 1.45 -19.12
N PHE A 239 17.46 2.12 -18.39
CA PHE A 239 16.14 1.57 -18.16
C PHE A 239 15.35 1.40 -19.46
N LYS A 240 15.27 2.45 -20.29
CA LYS A 240 14.53 2.43 -21.58
C LYS A 240 15.02 1.34 -22.54
N LEU A 241 16.30 0.99 -22.50
CA LEU A 241 16.89 -0.07 -23.32
C LEU A 241 16.70 -1.48 -22.73
N SER A 242 16.19 -1.61 -21.51
CA SER A 242 16.07 -2.89 -20.82
C SER A 242 14.77 -3.64 -21.16
N ASN A 243 14.82 -4.98 -21.03
CA ASN A 243 13.60 -5.80 -21.09
C ASN A 243 12.61 -5.46 -19.98
N VAL A 244 13.09 -4.94 -18.84
CA VAL A 244 12.22 -4.50 -17.74
C VAL A 244 11.30 -3.37 -18.19
N ALA A 245 11.83 -2.40 -18.95
CA ALA A 245 11.04 -1.30 -19.50
C ALA A 245 9.98 -1.79 -20.50
N LYS A 246 10.31 -2.77 -21.36
CA LYS A 246 9.34 -3.34 -22.30
C LYS A 246 8.16 -3.98 -21.55
N ILE A 247 8.45 -4.83 -20.56
CA ILE A 247 7.43 -5.48 -19.73
C ILE A 247 6.61 -4.45 -18.97
N GLN A 248 7.26 -3.39 -18.43
CA GLN A 248 6.57 -2.31 -17.73
C GLN A 248 5.60 -1.57 -18.66
N ASN A 249 6.04 -1.18 -19.85
CA ASN A 249 5.23 -0.43 -20.80
C ASN A 249 4.01 -1.23 -21.29
N GLU A 250 4.15 -2.54 -21.51
CA GLU A 250 3.03 -3.43 -21.84
C GLU A 250 2.02 -3.49 -20.68
N ALA A 251 2.50 -3.67 -19.43
CA ALA A 251 1.63 -3.68 -18.28
C ALA A 251 0.89 -2.35 -18.10
N VAL A 252 1.58 -1.22 -18.23
CA VAL A 252 0.98 0.13 -18.15
C VAL A 252 -0.08 0.34 -19.22
N LYS A 253 0.17 -0.11 -20.44
CA LYS A 253 -0.83 -0.03 -21.52
C LYS A 253 -2.13 -0.74 -21.14
N ASP A 254 -2.04 -1.95 -20.62
CA ASP A 254 -3.22 -2.74 -20.23
C ASP A 254 -3.94 -2.11 -19.03
N LEU A 255 -3.19 -1.58 -18.05
CA LEU A 255 -3.76 -0.86 -16.90
C LEU A 255 -4.52 0.39 -17.35
N HIS A 256 -3.96 1.20 -18.26
CA HIS A 256 -4.62 2.39 -18.79
C HIS A 256 -5.82 2.05 -19.69
N ILE A 257 -5.83 0.90 -20.40
CA ILE A 257 -7.00 0.45 -21.14
C ILE A 257 -8.18 0.22 -20.20
N PHE A 258 -7.93 -0.41 -19.05
CA PHE A 258 -8.97 -0.66 -18.06
C PHE A 258 -9.55 0.64 -17.49
N THR A 259 -8.69 1.54 -17.01
CA THR A 259 -9.13 2.81 -16.40
C THR A 259 -9.81 3.75 -17.41
N ASN A 260 -9.32 3.81 -18.64
CA ASN A 260 -9.97 4.58 -19.70
C ASN A 260 -11.40 4.02 -20.02
N LYS A 261 -11.57 2.70 -20.03
CA LYS A 261 -12.90 2.10 -20.18
C LYS A 261 -13.87 2.56 -19.08
N ILE A 262 -13.43 2.54 -17.82
CA ILE A 262 -14.22 3.02 -16.68
C ILE A 262 -14.63 4.50 -16.86
N ILE A 263 -13.68 5.34 -17.24
CA ILE A 263 -13.94 6.78 -17.46
C ILE A 263 -14.97 6.99 -18.57
N GLU A 264 -14.81 6.31 -19.71
CA GLU A 264 -15.72 6.44 -20.85
C GLU A 264 -17.12 5.89 -20.56
N GLU A 265 -17.21 4.77 -19.86
CA GLU A 265 -18.50 4.22 -19.41
C GLU A 265 -19.21 5.21 -18.50
N LYS A 266 -18.50 5.79 -17.52
CA LYS A 266 -19.07 6.81 -16.64
C LYS A 266 -19.56 8.04 -17.41
N ARG A 267 -18.77 8.51 -18.39
CA ARG A 267 -19.18 9.60 -19.29
C ARG A 267 -20.44 9.26 -20.07
N SER A 268 -20.55 8.02 -20.56
CA SER A 268 -21.73 7.53 -21.28
C SER A 268 -22.98 7.52 -20.40
N ILE A 269 -22.87 7.00 -19.17
CA ILE A 269 -23.96 7.01 -18.18
C ILE A 269 -24.45 8.44 -17.90
N LEU A 270 -23.52 9.37 -17.69
CA LEU A 270 -23.88 10.77 -17.44
C LEU A 270 -24.54 11.46 -18.65
N ARG A 271 -24.14 11.13 -19.88
CA ARG A 271 -24.79 11.63 -21.10
C ARG A 271 -26.21 11.10 -21.25
N GLN A 272 -26.43 9.81 -20.98
CA GLN A 272 -27.74 9.16 -21.08
C GLN A 272 -28.74 9.66 -20.03
N GLN A 273 -28.26 10.01 -18.84
CA GLN A 273 -29.11 10.52 -17.76
C GLN A 273 -29.52 11.98 -17.93
N ASN A 274 -29.16 12.65 -19.05
CA ASN A 274 -29.43 14.07 -19.32
C ASN A 274 -29.15 14.97 -18.10
N ILE A 275 -28.09 14.64 -17.35
CA ILE A 275 -27.69 15.41 -16.18
C ILE A 275 -27.00 16.67 -16.71
N GLU A 276 -27.78 17.63 -17.17
CA GLU A 276 -27.32 19.00 -17.36
C GLU A 276 -26.96 19.58 -15.99
N THR A 277 -25.65 19.77 -15.79
CA THR A 277 -25.17 20.50 -14.63
C THR A 277 -25.50 21.97 -14.83
N PHE A 278 -26.65 22.44 -14.34
CA PHE A 278 -26.91 23.87 -14.19
C PHE A 278 -26.01 24.40 -13.07
N GLY A 279 -24.95 25.10 -13.49
CA GLY A 279 -24.10 25.85 -12.59
C GLY A 279 -24.62 27.27 -12.45
N ASN A 280 -24.91 27.68 -11.25
CA ASN A 280 -24.66 29.04 -10.79
C ASN A 280 -24.21 28.95 -9.33
N GLY A 281 -23.08 29.56 -9.06
CA GLY A 281 -22.29 29.47 -7.86
C GLY A 281 -23.10 29.41 -6.55
N GLU A 282 -22.49 28.71 -5.59
CA GLU A 282 -22.95 28.51 -4.23
C GLU A 282 -23.92 27.33 -4.03
N ASN A 283 -23.39 26.23 -3.53
CA ASN A 283 -24.07 25.01 -3.10
C ASN A 283 -24.46 24.00 -4.20
N PHE A 284 -23.47 23.34 -4.77
CA PHE A 284 -23.68 22.10 -5.52
C PHE A 284 -24.09 20.96 -4.58
N ILE A 285 -25.38 20.89 -4.25
CA ILE A 285 -25.98 19.68 -3.67
C ILE A 285 -26.43 18.81 -4.83
N TYR A 286 -25.54 17.93 -5.28
CA TYR A 286 -25.93 16.89 -6.23
C TYR A 286 -26.90 15.94 -5.53
N LYS A 287 -28.17 15.88 -6.00
CA LYS A 287 -29.19 14.93 -5.49
C LYS A 287 -28.92 13.47 -5.88
N GLY A 288 -27.80 13.16 -6.56
CA GLY A 288 -27.39 11.83 -6.98
C GLY A 288 -26.25 11.22 -6.13
N LYS A 289 -25.89 9.97 -6.39
CA LYS A 289 -24.74 9.28 -5.81
C LYS A 289 -23.46 9.98 -6.28
N LEU A 290 -22.78 10.73 -5.43
CA LEU A 290 -21.53 11.41 -5.78
C LEU A 290 -20.37 10.43 -5.61
N ALA A 291 -20.09 9.68 -6.65
CA ALA A 291 -18.85 8.90 -6.74
C ALA A 291 -17.66 9.85 -6.90
N MET A 292 -16.46 9.40 -6.53
CA MET A 292 -15.24 10.20 -6.73
C MET A 292 -15.07 10.63 -8.20
N LEU A 293 -15.35 9.72 -9.14
CA LEU A 293 -15.24 10.03 -10.57
C LEU A 293 -16.27 11.08 -11.03
N ASP A 294 -17.48 11.12 -10.44
CA ASP A 294 -18.44 12.20 -10.70
C ASP A 294 -17.86 13.56 -10.33
N LEU A 295 -17.20 13.62 -9.17
CA LEU A 295 -16.55 14.86 -8.69
C LEU A 295 -15.42 15.29 -9.64
N LEU A 296 -14.63 14.36 -10.14
CA LEU A 296 -13.56 14.66 -11.10
C LEU A 296 -14.14 15.19 -12.42
N LEU A 297 -15.16 14.53 -12.97
CA LEU A 297 -15.82 14.96 -14.22
C LEU A 297 -16.51 16.32 -14.09
N GLN A 298 -17.05 16.67 -12.92
CA GLN A 298 -17.56 18.02 -12.66
C GLN A 298 -16.43 19.06 -12.66
N ASN A 299 -15.32 18.75 -12.00
CA ASN A 299 -14.18 19.65 -11.95
C ASN A 299 -13.48 19.81 -13.32
N GLU A 300 -13.60 18.83 -14.21
CA GLU A 300 -13.16 18.97 -15.61
C GLU A 300 -13.98 20.04 -16.34
N LYS A 301 -15.31 20.03 -16.19
CA LYS A 301 -16.19 21.06 -16.77
C LYS A 301 -15.90 22.45 -16.24
N LEU A 302 -15.43 22.57 -15.00
CA LEU A 302 -15.03 23.83 -14.38
C LEU A 302 -13.58 24.25 -14.73
N GLY A 303 -12.85 23.45 -15.49
CA GLY A 303 -11.46 23.73 -15.86
C GLY A 303 -10.43 23.51 -14.74
N ASN A 304 -10.82 22.87 -13.63
CA ASN A 304 -9.95 22.62 -12.47
C ASN A 304 -9.04 21.38 -12.66
N ILE A 305 -9.40 20.48 -13.58
CA ILE A 305 -8.65 19.27 -13.90
C ILE A 305 -8.87 18.94 -15.39
N ASP A 306 -7.86 18.44 -16.06
CA ASP A 306 -7.95 17.96 -17.43
C ASP A 306 -8.19 16.44 -17.50
N ASN A 307 -8.46 15.93 -18.70
CA ASN A 307 -8.70 14.50 -18.93
C ASN A 307 -7.51 13.62 -18.47
N ASN A 308 -6.29 14.08 -18.66
CA ASN A 308 -5.11 13.36 -18.18
C ASN A 308 -5.07 13.30 -16.65
N GLY A 309 -5.39 14.40 -15.99
CA GLY A 309 -5.49 14.46 -14.53
C GLY A 309 -6.61 13.56 -13.97
N ILE A 310 -7.74 13.41 -14.68
CA ILE A 310 -8.78 12.45 -14.30
C ILE A 310 -8.23 11.03 -14.34
N ARG A 311 -7.53 10.66 -15.42
CA ARG A 311 -6.92 9.33 -15.53
C ARG A 311 -5.88 9.09 -14.42
N GLU A 312 -5.02 10.07 -14.13
CA GLU A 312 -4.05 9.99 -13.02
C GLU A 312 -4.72 9.65 -11.69
N GLU A 313 -5.85 10.27 -11.38
CA GLU A 313 -6.59 10.00 -10.14
C GLU A 313 -7.34 8.68 -10.20
N VAL A 314 -7.95 8.31 -11.32
CA VAL A 314 -8.64 7.01 -11.47
C VAL A 314 -7.63 5.86 -11.35
N ASP A 315 -6.47 5.94 -12.02
CA ASP A 315 -5.40 4.95 -11.86
C ASP A 315 -4.95 4.84 -10.40
N THR A 316 -4.74 5.99 -9.74
CA THR A 316 -4.31 6.05 -8.34
C THR A 316 -5.33 5.39 -7.41
N PHE A 317 -6.61 5.76 -7.50
CA PHE A 317 -7.64 5.26 -6.59
C PHE A 317 -8.04 3.82 -6.87
N MET A 318 -8.05 3.39 -8.14
CA MET A 318 -8.27 1.98 -8.48
C MET A 318 -7.18 1.09 -7.88
N PHE A 319 -5.92 1.50 -7.93
CA PHE A 319 -4.83 0.77 -7.31
C PHE A 319 -4.89 0.81 -5.79
N GLU A 320 -4.91 2.02 -5.20
CA GLU A 320 -4.82 2.19 -3.75
C GLU A 320 -6.04 1.64 -3.01
N GLY A 321 -7.23 1.76 -3.56
CA GLY A 321 -8.47 1.31 -2.90
C GLY A 321 -8.70 -0.20 -3.00
N HIS A 322 -8.45 -0.79 -4.17
CA HIS A 322 -8.68 -2.22 -4.39
C HIS A 322 -7.58 -3.08 -3.74
N ASP A 323 -6.33 -2.89 -4.15
CA ASP A 323 -5.26 -3.85 -3.88
C ASP A 323 -4.82 -3.83 -2.40
N THR A 324 -4.82 -2.65 -1.75
CA THR A 324 -4.46 -2.52 -0.33
C THR A 324 -5.50 -3.17 0.59
N THR A 325 -6.79 -2.95 0.32
CA THR A 325 -7.88 -3.54 1.10
C THR A 325 -7.96 -5.04 0.87
N ALA A 326 -7.71 -5.50 -0.34
CA ALA A 326 -7.62 -6.93 -0.65
C ALA A 326 -6.52 -7.62 0.19
N GLN A 327 -5.31 -7.05 0.24
CA GLN A 327 -4.23 -7.62 1.05
C GLN A 327 -4.58 -7.64 2.54
N ALA A 328 -5.20 -6.58 3.07
CA ALA A 328 -5.65 -6.53 4.45
C ALA A 328 -6.67 -7.64 4.76
N LEU A 329 -7.67 -7.82 3.91
CA LEU A 329 -8.70 -8.86 4.06
C LEU A 329 -8.12 -10.28 3.95
N ILE A 330 -7.23 -10.53 3.00
CA ILE A 330 -6.58 -11.83 2.81
C ILE A 330 -5.84 -12.25 4.09
N PHE A 331 -5.01 -11.37 4.65
CA PHE A 331 -4.28 -11.68 5.87
C PHE A 331 -5.19 -11.75 7.10
N LEU A 332 -6.22 -10.92 7.19
CA LEU A 332 -7.19 -10.97 8.28
C LEU A 332 -7.95 -12.29 8.28
N ILE A 333 -8.49 -12.72 7.14
CA ILE A 333 -9.24 -13.99 7.01
C ILE A 333 -8.34 -15.17 7.32
N MET A 334 -7.11 -15.20 6.80
CA MET A 334 -6.12 -16.21 7.13
C MET A 334 -5.85 -16.27 8.65
N THR A 335 -5.63 -15.11 9.26
CA THR A 335 -5.33 -15.02 10.69
C THR A 335 -6.51 -15.52 11.53
N LEU A 336 -7.73 -15.08 11.21
CA LEU A 336 -8.93 -15.51 11.91
C LEU A 336 -9.21 -17.02 11.75
N ALA A 337 -8.84 -17.60 10.61
CA ALA A 337 -8.92 -19.05 10.41
C ALA A 337 -7.94 -19.81 11.34
N ASN A 338 -6.78 -19.24 11.65
CA ASN A 338 -5.79 -19.81 12.56
C ASN A 338 -6.12 -19.56 14.05
N GLU A 339 -6.90 -18.52 14.35
CA GLU A 339 -7.21 -18.06 15.71
C GLU A 339 -8.67 -18.38 16.08
N THR A 340 -9.00 -19.68 16.20
CA THR A 340 -10.37 -20.16 16.39
C THR A 340 -11.07 -19.54 17.60
N LYS A 341 -10.36 -19.38 18.73
CA LYS A 341 -10.93 -18.76 19.94
C LYS A 341 -11.29 -17.29 19.73
N ILE A 342 -10.48 -16.56 18.97
CA ILE A 342 -10.74 -15.15 18.63
C ILE A 342 -11.88 -15.07 17.63
N GLN A 343 -11.91 -15.96 16.67
CA GLN A 343 -13.01 -16.07 15.71
C GLN A 343 -14.36 -16.28 16.41
N GLU A 344 -14.43 -17.15 17.44
CA GLU A 344 -15.64 -17.37 18.22
C GLU A 344 -16.02 -16.15 19.07
N LYS A 345 -15.06 -15.44 19.67
CA LYS A 345 -15.35 -14.17 20.36
C LYS A 345 -15.99 -13.12 19.44
N ILE A 346 -15.49 -13.02 18.18
CA ILE A 346 -16.12 -12.12 17.19
C ILE A 346 -17.53 -12.60 16.87
N TYR A 347 -17.74 -13.90 16.75
CA TYR A 347 -19.06 -14.46 16.48
C TYR A 347 -20.04 -14.20 17.63
N ASP A 348 -19.59 -14.29 18.88
CA ASP A 348 -20.39 -13.94 20.05
C ASP A 348 -20.75 -12.45 20.06
N GLU A 349 -19.81 -11.55 19.70
CA GLU A 349 -20.10 -10.12 19.52
C GLU A 349 -21.17 -9.90 18.44
N ILE A 350 -21.07 -10.59 17.30
CA ILE A 350 -22.04 -10.55 16.21
C ILE A 350 -23.43 -11.01 16.72
N ARG A 351 -23.50 -12.11 17.44
CA ARG A 351 -24.77 -12.64 18.00
C ARG A 351 -25.41 -11.66 18.97
N LEU A 352 -24.64 -11.03 19.83
CA LEU A 352 -25.13 -10.01 20.75
C LEU A 352 -25.75 -8.80 20.04
N ILE A 353 -25.23 -8.43 18.87
CA ILE A 353 -25.70 -7.26 18.12
C ILE A 353 -26.90 -7.58 17.23
N PHE A 354 -26.89 -8.73 16.55
CA PHE A 354 -27.90 -9.09 15.54
C PHE A 354 -28.96 -10.06 16.07
N GLY A 355 -28.69 -10.83 17.14
CA GLY A 355 -29.55 -11.92 17.51
C GLY A 355 -29.72 -12.92 16.37
N ASP A 356 -30.96 -13.34 16.12
CA ASP A 356 -31.33 -14.24 15.01
C ASP A 356 -31.70 -13.51 13.71
N SER A 357 -31.57 -12.17 13.69
CA SER A 357 -31.90 -11.37 12.52
C SER A 357 -30.98 -11.69 11.36
N GLN A 358 -31.52 -11.72 10.14
CA GLN A 358 -30.76 -11.98 8.91
C GLN A 358 -30.51 -10.71 8.08
N HIS A 359 -30.91 -9.52 8.57
CA HIS A 359 -30.68 -8.28 7.83
C HIS A 359 -29.18 -7.97 7.66
N PRO A 360 -28.77 -7.30 6.58
CA PRO A 360 -27.38 -6.84 6.39
C PRO A 360 -26.95 -5.86 7.48
N PRO A 361 -25.64 -5.80 7.81
CA PRO A 361 -25.14 -4.91 8.85
C PRO A 361 -25.37 -3.44 8.50
N THR A 362 -25.95 -2.69 9.42
CA THR A 362 -26.05 -1.23 9.32
C THR A 362 -24.76 -0.57 9.81
N ALA A 363 -24.51 0.67 9.39
CA ALA A 363 -23.35 1.43 9.84
C ALA A 363 -23.31 1.63 11.38
N GLU A 364 -24.47 1.70 12.03
CA GLU A 364 -24.57 1.83 13.49
C GLU A 364 -24.25 0.53 14.20
N GLU A 365 -24.62 -0.62 13.65
CA GLU A 365 -24.27 -1.94 14.18
C GLU A 365 -22.78 -2.23 14.01
N LEU A 366 -22.20 -1.89 12.83
CA LEU A 366 -20.76 -2.01 12.61
C LEU A 366 -19.96 -1.20 13.63
N LYS A 367 -20.40 -0.01 14.02
CA LYS A 367 -19.75 0.78 15.08
C LYS A 367 -19.78 0.12 16.47
N LYS A 368 -20.72 -0.78 16.73
CA LYS A 368 -20.82 -1.53 17.99
C LYS A 368 -19.85 -2.71 18.05
N MET A 369 -19.35 -3.20 16.90
CA MET A 369 -18.43 -4.33 16.81
C MET A 369 -17.00 -3.92 17.18
N LYS A 370 -16.77 -3.67 18.46
CA LYS A 370 -15.47 -3.16 18.95
C LYS A 370 -14.38 -4.21 18.94
N TYR A 371 -14.73 -5.47 19.20
CA TYR A 371 -13.75 -6.55 19.19
C TYR A 371 -13.31 -6.90 17.78
N LEU A 372 -14.23 -6.93 16.81
CA LEU A 372 -13.88 -7.07 15.40
C LEU A 372 -12.98 -5.92 14.91
N GLU A 373 -13.26 -4.68 15.33
CA GLU A 373 -12.40 -3.52 15.01
C GLU A 373 -10.97 -3.72 15.56
N CYS A 374 -10.84 -4.24 16.80
CA CYS A 374 -9.55 -4.58 17.40
C CYS A 374 -8.82 -5.67 16.60
N CYS A 375 -9.55 -6.71 16.14
CA CYS A 375 -8.98 -7.77 15.31
C CYS A 375 -8.46 -7.27 13.97
N ILE A 376 -9.20 -6.38 13.30
CA ILE A 376 -8.76 -5.74 12.05
C ILE A 376 -7.47 -4.93 12.31
N LYS A 377 -7.44 -4.13 13.38
CA LYS A 377 -6.27 -3.33 13.73
C LYS A 377 -5.06 -4.20 14.05
N GLU A 378 -5.23 -5.30 14.76
CA GLU A 378 -4.15 -6.23 15.08
C GLU A 378 -3.64 -6.97 13.84
N SER A 379 -4.54 -7.34 12.91
CA SER A 379 -4.13 -7.89 11.62
C SER A 379 -3.30 -6.88 10.81
N LEU A 380 -3.71 -5.62 10.76
CA LEU A 380 -2.95 -4.54 10.09
C LEU A 380 -1.63 -4.22 10.80
N ARG A 381 -1.49 -4.50 12.10
CA ARG A 381 -0.22 -4.42 12.80
C ARG A 381 0.73 -5.50 12.31
N LEU A 382 0.29 -6.76 12.29
CA LEU A 382 1.11 -7.90 11.85
C LEU A 382 1.36 -7.86 10.34
N TYR A 383 0.35 -7.51 9.56
CA TYR A 383 0.38 -7.57 8.10
C TYR A 383 -0.07 -6.24 7.49
N PRO A 384 0.70 -5.15 7.68
CA PRO A 384 0.35 -3.87 7.08
C PRO A 384 0.41 -3.98 5.56
N SER A 385 -0.67 -3.62 4.86
CA SER A 385 -0.73 -3.71 3.39
C SER A 385 0.42 -2.97 2.73
N VAL A 386 0.82 -1.82 3.30
CA VAL A 386 2.00 -1.05 2.89
C VAL A 386 3.11 -1.23 3.93
N PRO A 387 4.12 -2.08 3.67
CA PRO A 387 5.15 -2.40 4.67
C PRO A 387 6.17 -1.28 4.89
N MET A 388 6.29 -0.34 3.97
CA MET A 388 7.28 0.74 4.01
C MET A 388 6.75 1.99 3.32
N ILE A 389 7.05 3.15 3.88
CA ILE A 389 6.82 4.45 3.26
C ILE A 389 8.12 5.25 3.17
N VAL A 390 8.21 6.18 2.20
CA VAL A 390 9.38 7.03 2.01
C VAL A 390 8.98 8.50 1.96
N ARG A 391 9.83 9.37 2.49
CA ARG A 391 9.72 10.83 2.41
C ARG A 391 11.01 11.42 1.88
N LYS A 392 10.92 12.56 1.19
CA LYS A 392 12.07 13.35 0.75
C LYS A 392 12.32 14.50 1.73
N ILE A 393 13.56 14.71 2.08
CA ILE A 393 14.00 15.86 2.89
C ILE A 393 14.26 17.05 1.96
N SER A 394 13.43 18.08 2.08
CA SER A 394 13.47 19.29 1.26
C SER A 394 14.52 20.32 1.71
N GLU A 395 14.88 20.31 3.00
CA GLU A 395 15.90 21.19 3.61
C GLU A 395 16.71 20.38 4.65
N GLU A 396 17.94 20.82 4.91
CA GLU A 396 18.75 20.20 5.96
C GLU A 396 18.04 20.33 7.31
N THR A 397 17.94 19.25 8.06
CA THR A 397 17.20 19.20 9.32
C THR A 397 17.85 18.24 10.31
N THR A 398 17.64 18.48 11.59
CA THR A 398 18.06 17.55 12.65
C THR A 398 16.86 16.72 13.09
N ILE A 399 17.02 15.41 13.08
CA ILE A 399 16.02 14.42 13.53
C ILE A 399 16.72 13.49 14.52
N GLY A 400 16.25 13.47 15.75
CA GLY A 400 16.99 12.83 16.84
C GLY A 400 18.42 13.40 16.94
N ASP A 401 19.41 12.55 17.04
CA ASP A 401 20.82 12.92 17.18
C ASP A 401 21.53 13.22 15.85
N TYR A 402 20.81 13.15 14.71
CA TYR A 402 21.46 13.20 13.41
C TYR A 402 21.01 14.39 12.57
N THR A 403 21.98 15.08 11.96
CA THR A 403 21.72 16.09 10.93
C THR A 403 21.54 15.39 9.58
N ILE A 404 20.33 15.47 9.04
CA ILE A 404 19.94 14.86 7.77
C ILE A 404 20.09 15.91 6.67
N PRO A 405 20.93 15.68 5.66
CA PRO A 405 21.14 16.64 4.58
C PRO A 405 19.93 16.78 3.68
N LYS A 406 19.76 17.96 3.07
CA LYS A 406 18.82 18.18 2.00
C LYS A 406 18.95 17.13 0.88
N ASN A 407 17.83 16.77 0.26
CA ASN A 407 17.71 15.75 -0.79
C ASN A 407 18.00 14.31 -0.34
N SER A 408 18.18 14.06 0.95
CA SER A 408 18.15 12.70 1.49
C SER A 408 16.72 12.15 1.47
N HIS A 409 16.61 10.82 1.48
CA HIS A 409 15.34 10.14 1.64
C HIS A 409 15.24 9.55 3.04
N ILE A 410 14.03 9.51 3.58
CA ILE A 410 13.75 8.81 4.82
C ILE A 410 12.83 7.65 4.51
N HIS A 411 13.18 6.44 4.93
CA HIS A 411 12.27 5.31 4.91
C HIS A 411 11.79 4.98 6.32
N ILE A 412 10.52 4.62 6.43
CA ILE A 412 9.89 4.13 7.65
C ILE A 412 9.36 2.74 7.34
N LEU A 413 9.94 1.73 7.98
CA LEU A 413 9.55 0.34 7.85
C LEU A 413 8.38 0.08 8.79
N ILE A 414 7.15 0.23 8.29
CA ILE A 414 5.91 0.05 9.07
C ILE A 414 5.83 -1.38 9.61
N TYR A 415 6.24 -2.36 8.80
CA TYR A 415 6.28 -3.78 9.18
C TYR A 415 7.14 -4.01 10.43
N ASP A 416 8.31 -3.38 10.51
CA ASP A 416 9.24 -3.52 11.64
C ASP A 416 8.83 -2.66 12.82
N LEU A 417 8.36 -1.43 12.58
CA LEU A 417 7.82 -0.54 13.62
C LEU A 417 6.70 -1.24 14.41
N HIS A 418 5.79 -1.90 13.70
CA HIS A 418 4.68 -2.61 14.31
C HIS A 418 5.09 -3.90 15.03
N ARG A 419 6.37 -4.29 14.97
CA ARG A 419 6.94 -5.47 15.62
C ARG A 419 7.97 -5.13 16.68
N ARG A 420 8.11 -3.87 17.06
CA ARG A 420 8.99 -3.47 18.15
C ARG A 420 8.54 -4.10 19.46
N GLU A 421 9.40 -4.88 20.09
CA GLU A 421 9.09 -5.65 21.30
C GLU A 421 8.83 -4.75 22.51
N ASP A 422 9.53 -3.61 22.60
CA ASP A 422 9.34 -2.60 23.64
C ASP A 422 7.96 -1.91 23.57
N ILE A 423 7.34 -1.87 22.40
CA ILE A 423 6.01 -1.29 22.17
C ILE A 423 4.92 -2.38 22.15
N TYR A 424 5.24 -3.53 21.57
CA TYR A 424 4.33 -4.67 21.39
C TYR A 424 4.96 -5.95 21.96
N PRO A 425 4.90 -6.18 23.28
CA PRO A 425 5.38 -7.44 23.89
C PRO A 425 4.81 -8.65 23.16
N GLU A 426 5.60 -9.70 22.93
CA GLU A 426 5.25 -10.85 22.09
C GLU A 426 4.78 -10.42 20.66
N PRO A 427 5.61 -9.72 19.87
CA PRO A 427 5.19 -8.98 18.70
C PRO A 427 4.62 -9.85 17.57
N GLU A 428 4.96 -11.13 17.52
CA GLU A 428 4.45 -12.05 16.48
C GLU A 428 3.10 -12.71 16.85
N ARG A 429 2.62 -12.54 18.08
CA ARG A 429 1.31 -13.07 18.50
C ARG A 429 0.20 -12.14 18.09
N PHE A 430 -0.91 -12.73 17.64
CA PHE A 430 -2.16 -12.03 17.35
C PHE A 430 -2.95 -11.79 18.64
N ILE A 431 -2.92 -10.57 19.16
CA ILE A 431 -3.55 -10.18 20.44
C ILE A 431 -4.41 -8.92 20.19
N PRO A 432 -5.70 -9.06 19.81
CA PRO A 432 -6.59 -7.92 19.52
C PRO A 432 -6.75 -6.96 20.71
N GLU A 433 -6.62 -7.45 21.92
CA GLU A 433 -6.72 -6.67 23.16
C GLU A 433 -5.72 -5.51 23.24
N ARG A 434 -4.64 -5.53 22.45
CA ARG A 434 -3.71 -4.40 22.28
C ARG A 434 -4.39 -3.13 21.75
N PHE A 435 -5.57 -3.27 21.15
CA PHE A 435 -6.32 -2.18 20.54
C PHE A 435 -7.56 -1.78 21.33
N LEU A 436 -7.73 -2.31 22.54
CA LEU A 436 -8.69 -1.77 23.50
C LEU A 436 -8.29 -0.33 23.93
N PRO A 437 -9.26 0.53 24.28
CA PRO A 437 -9.00 1.94 24.60
C PRO A 437 -7.90 2.13 25.65
N GLU A 438 -7.89 1.31 26.70
CA GLU A 438 -6.93 1.38 27.81
C GLU A 438 -5.49 1.05 27.36
N ALA A 439 -5.34 0.13 26.42
CA ALA A 439 -4.02 -0.21 25.86
C ALA A 439 -3.55 0.84 24.84
N CYS A 440 -4.49 1.38 24.05
CA CYS A 440 -4.18 2.41 23.07
C CYS A 440 -3.73 3.72 23.72
N SER A 441 -4.32 4.12 24.86
CA SER A 441 -4.01 5.39 25.55
C SER A 441 -2.56 5.45 26.05
N LYS A 442 -1.92 4.31 26.24
CA LYS A 442 -0.52 4.19 26.74
C LYS A 442 0.51 4.14 25.61
N ARG A 443 0.06 4.02 24.36
CA ARG A 443 0.94 3.85 23.20
C ARG A 443 1.11 5.16 22.47
N HIS A 444 2.35 5.46 22.06
CA HIS A 444 2.63 6.61 21.20
C HIS A 444 1.80 6.53 19.90
N ALA A 445 1.18 7.65 19.49
CA ALA A 445 0.29 7.65 18.32
C ALA A 445 0.96 7.21 17.02
N TYR A 446 2.26 7.54 16.86
CA TYR A 446 3.04 7.19 15.67
C TYR A 446 3.69 5.79 15.75
N ALA A 447 3.45 5.04 16.81
CA ALA A 447 3.86 3.63 16.88
C ALA A 447 2.93 2.68 16.09
N TYR A 448 1.72 3.15 15.70
CA TYR A 448 0.76 2.38 14.90
C TYR A 448 0.27 3.20 13.72
N ILE A 449 0.83 2.97 12.55
CA ILE A 449 0.61 3.80 11.36
C ILE A 449 0.31 2.99 10.09
N PRO A 450 -0.61 2.00 10.09
CA PRO A 450 -0.89 1.17 8.92
C PRO A 450 -1.49 1.97 7.75
N PHE A 451 -2.08 3.13 8.04
CA PHE A 451 -2.61 4.10 7.09
C PHE A 451 -1.71 5.34 6.93
N SER A 452 -0.42 5.22 7.30
CA SER A 452 0.47 6.36 7.44
C SER A 452 -0.07 7.37 8.48
N ALA A 453 0.52 8.56 8.56
CA ALA A 453 0.08 9.61 9.49
C ALA A 453 0.38 11.00 8.90
N GLY A 454 -0.14 12.05 9.56
CA GLY A 454 0.05 13.44 9.18
C GLY A 454 -0.69 13.85 7.89
N PRO A 455 -0.28 14.95 7.23
CA PRO A 455 -0.99 15.49 6.06
C PRO A 455 -1.11 14.51 4.89
N ARG A 456 -0.17 13.59 4.75
CA ARG A 456 -0.12 12.56 3.68
C ARG A 456 -0.66 11.20 4.13
N ASN A 457 -1.48 11.15 5.17
CA ASN A 457 -2.17 9.93 5.59
C ASN A 457 -3.13 9.42 4.51
N CYS A 458 -3.57 8.17 4.65
CA CYS A 458 -4.54 7.55 3.75
C CYS A 458 -5.88 8.32 3.77
N ILE A 459 -6.31 8.78 2.61
CA ILE A 459 -7.62 9.45 2.44
C ILE A 459 -8.78 8.46 2.57
N GLY A 460 -8.55 7.20 2.19
CA GLY A 460 -9.53 6.11 2.19
C GLY A 460 -9.60 5.31 3.50
N GLN A 461 -8.92 5.72 4.59
CA GLN A 461 -8.87 4.92 5.83
C GLN A 461 -10.25 4.51 6.34
N LYS A 462 -11.21 5.45 6.40
CA LYS A 462 -12.58 5.15 6.87
C LYS A 462 -13.34 4.24 5.90
N PHE A 463 -13.11 4.40 4.61
CA PHE A 463 -13.66 3.55 3.56
C PHE A 463 -13.18 2.10 3.74
N ALA A 464 -11.87 1.89 3.81
CA ALA A 464 -11.28 0.56 3.97
C ALA A 464 -11.72 -0.13 5.28
N MET A 465 -11.77 0.61 6.39
CA MET A 465 -12.26 0.05 7.66
C MET A 465 -13.72 -0.38 7.57
N LEU A 466 -14.59 0.45 6.95
CA LEU A 466 -16.00 0.12 6.79
C LEU A 466 -16.21 -1.09 5.87
N GLU A 467 -15.45 -1.17 4.77
CA GLU A 467 -15.46 -2.31 3.85
C GLU A 467 -15.04 -3.61 4.56
N MET A 468 -13.91 -3.60 5.26
CA MET A 468 -13.42 -4.76 6.02
C MET A 468 -14.41 -5.19 7.13
N MET A 469 -14.97 -4.24 7.87
CA MET A 469 -15.97 -4.53 8.91
C MET A 469 -17.21 -5.19 8.31
N THR A 470 -17.73 -4.67 7.18
CA THR A 470 -18.92 -5.21 6.52
C THR A 470 -18.68 -6.63 6.03
N LEU A 471 -17.59 -6.85 5.30
CA LEU A 471 -17.29 -8.14 4.70
C LEU A 471 -17.02 -9.22 5.76
N VAL A 472 -16.17 -8.92 6.75
CA VAL A 472 -15.74 -9.91 7.74
C VAL A 472 -16.86 -10.24 8.73
N SER A 473 -17.66 -9.25 9.16
CA SER A 473 -18.82 -9.52 10.02
C SER A 473 -19.85 -10.42 9.33
N SER A 474 -20.14 -10.15 8.05
CA SER A 474 -21.07 -10.96 7.27
C SER A 474 -20.52 -12.36 6.98
N LEU A 475 -19.20 -12.47 6.70
CA LEU A 475 -18.53 -13.76 6.49
C LEU A 475 -18.61 -14.65 7.74
N LEU A 476 -18.19 -14.13 8.89
CA LEU A 476 -18.18 -14.90 10.15
C LEU A 476 -19.56 -15.20 10.70
N ARG A 477 -20.57 -14.45 10.29
CA ARG A 477 -21.96 -14.73 10.62
C ARG A 477 -22.48 -15.98 9.92
N ARG A 478 -22.07 -16.23 8.65
CA ARG A 478 -22.53 -17.40 7.86
C ARG A 478 -21.58 -18.58 7.95
N PHE A 479 -20.28 -18.33 8.07
CA PHE A 479 -19.26 -19.36 7.95
C PHE A 479 -18.30 -19.38 9.15
N ARG A 480 -17.86 -20.58 9.50
CA ARG A 480 -16.69 -20.81 10.33
C ARG A 480 -15.50 -21.07 9.42
N LEU A 481 -14.38 -20.42 9.73
CA LEU A 481 -13.13 -20.55 8.99
C LEU A 481 -12.23 -21.57 9.65
N GLU A 482 -11.60 -22.43 8.86
CA GLU A 482 -10.58 -23.37 9.30
C GLU A 482 -9.28 -23.11 8.53
N ALA A 483 -8.16 -23.09 9.25
CA ALA A 483 -6.86 -22.78 8.66
C ALA A 483 -6.33 -23.93 7.80
N VAL A 484 -5.88 -23.59 6.60
CA VAL A 484 -5.04 -24.44 5.76
C VAL A 484 -3.64 -23.81 5.68
N THR A 485 -3.54 -22.55 5.28
CA THR A 485 -2.27 -21.80 5.33
C THR A 485 -2.02 -21.31 6.75
N LYS A 486 -0.82 -21.59 7.29
CA LYS A 486 -0.39 -21.14 8.61
C LYS A 486 0.51 -19.90 8.52
N PRO A 487 0.55 -19.03 9.56
CA PRO A 487 1.49 -17.91 9.62
C PRO A 487 2.96 -18.32 9.43
N SER A 488 3.35 -19.52 9.92
CA SER A 488 4.71 -20.07 9.74
C SER A 488 5.08 -20.36 8.28
N ASP A 489 4.09 -20.55 7.42
CA ASP A 489 4.29 -20.90 6.00
C ASP A 489 4.54 -19.65 5.13
N LEU A 490 4.24 -18.46 5.69
CA LEU A 490 4.35 -17.21 4.98
C LEU A 490 5.82 -16.85 4.73
N LYS A 491 6.14 -16.63 3.47
CA LYS A 491 7.41 -16.05 3.04
C LYS A 491 7.11 -14.80 2.23
N PHE A 492 7.55 -13.66 2.74
CA PHE A 492 7.29 -12.37 2.11
C PHE A 492 8.33 -12.04 1.05
N LYS A 493 7.92 -11.27 0.07
CA LYS A 493 8.77 -10.67 -0.97
C LYS A 493 8.61 -9.16 -0.95
N ALA A 494 9.65 -8.42 -1.34
CA ALA A 494 9.49 -7.01 -1.61
C ALA A 494 8.58 -6.80 -2.82
N ASP A 495 7.58 -5.99 -2.61
CA ASP A 495 6.65 -5.50 -3.61
C ASP A 495 6.18 -4.10 -3.15
N ILE A 496 5.33 -3.43 -3.93
CA ILE A 496 4.71 -2.17 -3.53
C ILE A 496 3.85 -2.40 -2.27
N LEU A 497 3.18 -3.54 -2.20
CA LEU A 497 2.41 -4.01 -1.06
C LEU A 497 3.06 -5.24 -0.41
N LEU A 498 2.66 -5.57 0.80
CA LEU A 498 3.08 -6.79 1.48
C LEU A 498 2.47 -8.01 0.79
N ARG A 499 3.30 -8.83 0.15
CA ARG A 499 2.86 -10.02 -0.58
C ARG A 499 3.68 -11.24 -0.21
N THR A 500 3.04 -12.40 -0.24
CA THR A 500 3.72 -13.68 -0.11
C THR A 500 4.39 -14.10 -1.42
N ILE A 501 5.42 -14.94 -1.33
CA ILE A 501 6.11 -15.47 -2.51
C ILE A 501 5.16 -16.35 -3.34
N ASN A 502 4.37 -17.20 -2.68
CA ASN A 502 3.46 -18.16 -3.33
C ASN A 502 2.15 -17.53 -3.82
N GLN A 503 1.81 -16.33 -3.34
CA GLN A 503 0.63 -15.54 -3.74
C GLN A 503 -0.74 -16.17 -3.51
N SER A 504 -0.81 -17.38 -2.98
CA SER A 504 -2.03 -18.09 -2.63
C SER A 504 -2.13 -18.23 -1.12
N ILE A 505 -3.31 -18.05 -0.59
CA ILE A 505 -3.67 -18.24 0.83
C ILE A 505 -4.90 -19.13 0.85
N TYR A 506 -4.78 -20.26 1.51
CA TYR A 506 -5.82 -21.29 1.56
C TYR A 506 -6.51 -21.32 2.91
N VAL A 507 -7.84 -21.37 2.88
CA VAL A 507 -8.70 -21.61 4.03
C VAL A 507 -9.76 -22.65 3.66
N ARG A 508 -10.43 -23.22 4.66
CA ARG A 508 -11.62 -24.07 4.48
C ARG A 508 -12.82 -23.39 5.12
N PHE A 509 -13.95 -23.42 4.43
CA PHE A 509 -15.19 -22.83 4.89
C PHE A 509 -16.17 -23.90 5.36
N HIS A 510 -16.80 -23.67 6.50
CA HIS A 510 -17.87 -24.50 7.04
C HIS A 510 -19.09 -23.64 7.33
N ASN A 511 -20.28 -24.13 6.99
CA ASN A 511 -21.50 -23.45 7.40
C ASN A 511 -21.60 -23.43 8.93
N ARG A 512 -22.11 -22.33 9.50
CA ARG A 512 -22.40 -22.25 10.93
C ARG A 512 -23.78 -22.84 11.28
N TYR A 513 -24.64 -22.96 10.27
CA TYR A 513 -25.99 -23.51 10.41
C TYR A 513 -26.32 -24.42 9.22
#